data_daa52430a342be3ac84b093abf703fb4
#
_entry.id   daa52430a342be3ac84b093abf703fb4
#
_cell.length_a   1.000
_cell.length_b   1.000
_cell.length_c   1.000
_cell.angle_alpha   90.00
_cell.angle_beta   90.00
_cell.angle_gamma   90.00
#
_symmetry.space_group_name_H-M   'P 1'
#
loop_
_entity.id
_entity.type
_entity.pdbx_description
1 polymer ?
#
loop_
_entity_poly.entity_id
_entity_poly.type
_entity_poly.pdbx_seq_one_letter_code
_entity_poly.pdbx_strand_id
1 'polypeptide(L)'
;MIELDRATVVRGQATVLDALTLRIVAGQHTALLGPNGCGKSTFIKLINRELYPLAREGEAPVKVMGQQRWVVNELRTRLGVVTGDLTRDLQEMPHLDVETAVLTGFFASFMLPTDAEVSAPMRERAREALQRVGAGALI
;
A
#
# COMPACT_ATOMS: atom_id res chain seq x y z
N MET A 1 -3.31 -1.33 12.51
CA MET A 1 -2.20 -1.08 13.45
C MET A 1 -0.88 -1.37 12.73
N ILE A 2 0.08 -0.45 12.85
CA ILE A 2 1.44 -0.58 12.32
C ILE A 2 2.39 -0.36 13.50
N GLU A 3 3.38 -1.22 13.64
CA GLU A 3 4.37 -1.14 14.71
C GLU A 3 5.77 -1.30 14.13
N LEU A 4 6.62 -0.35 14.44
CA LEU A 4 8.05 -0.40 14.20
C LEU A 4 8.77 -0.40 15.55
N ASP A 5 9.73 -1.29 15.71
CA ASP A 5 10.61 -1.34 16.87
C ASP A 5 12.06 -1.27 16.40
N ARG A 6 12.68 -0.12 16.60
CA ARG A 6 14.05 0.17 16.18
C ARG A 6 14.34 -0.30 14.74
N ALA A 7 13.39 -0.04 13.83
CA ALA A 7 13.51 -0.45 12.44
C ALA A 7 14.55 0.39 11.73
N THR A 8 15.57 -0.26 11.15
CA THR A 8 16.64 0.39 10.40
C THR A 8 16.57 -0.06 8.94
N VAL A 9 16.61 0.89 8.02
CA VAL A 9 16.63 0.62 6.57
C VAL A 9 17.85 1.26 5.95
N VAL A 10 18.61 0.46 5.22
CA VAL A 10 19.81 0.89 4.48
C VAL A 10 19.53 0.79 2.99
N ARG A 11 19.91 1.80 2.23
CA ARG A 11 19.87 1.82 0.77
C ARG A 11 21.25 2.19 0.21
N GLY A 12 21.89 1.22 -0.43
CA GLY A 12 23.29 1.38 -0.82
C GLY A 12 24.16 1.54 0.43
N GLN A 13 24.87 2.67 0.53
CA GLN A 13 25.72 2.99 1.68
C GLN A 13 25.03 3.93 2.70
N ALA A 14 23.80 4.34 2.45
CA ALA A 14 23.10 5.29 3.31
C ALA A 14 22.07 4.62 4.22
N THR A 15 22.10 4.92 5.51
CA THR A 15 21.02 4.62 6.44
C THR A 15 19.91 5.64 6.24
N VAL A 16 18.77 5.20 5.73
CA VAL A 16 17.62 6.07 5.39
C VAL A 16 16.62 6.16 6.54
N LEU A 17 16.45 5.05 7.27
CA LEU A 17 15.73 5.04 8.54
C LEU A 17 16.68 4.44 9.58
N ASP A 18 16.88 5.14 10.68
CA ASP A 18 17.78 4.71 11.74
C ASP A 18 17.00 4.46 13.02
N ALA A 19 16.98 3.20 13.45
CA ALA A 19 16.36 2.73 14.68
C ALA A 19 14.95 3.33 14.95
N LEU A 20 14.15 3.50 13.89
CA LEU A 20 12.82 4.12 14.00
C LEU A 20 11.89 3.26 14.84
N THR A 21 11.38 3.86 15.92
CA THR A 21 10.34 3.26 16.76
C THR A 21 9.07 4.09 16.65
N LEU A 22 7.98 3.45 16.19
CA LEU A 22 6.71 4.12 15.94
C LEU A 22 5.56 3.12 16.08
N ARG A 23 4.44 3.59 16.61
CA ARG A 23 3.19 2.84 16.64
C ARG A 23 2.05 3.67 16.07
N ILE A 24 1.37 3.14 15.06
CA ILE A 24 0.13 3.71 14.50
C ILE A 24 -1.01 2.79 14.90
N VAL A 25 -1.93 3.31 15.68
CA VAL A 25 -3.07 2.55 16.20
C VAL A 25 -4.19 2.51 15.17
N ALA A 26 -4.93 1.41 15.12
CA ALA A 26 -6.10 1.30 14.25
C ALA A 26 -7.16 2.35 14.62
N GLY A 27 -7.80 2.92 13.60
CA GLY A 27 -8.85 3.93 13.77
C GLY A 27 -8.35 5.36 14.02
N GLN A 28 -7.02 5.57 14.05
CA GLN A 28 -6.44 6.91 14.16
C GLN A 28 -5.87 7.38 12.83
N HIS A 29 -6.12 8.65 12.50
CA HIS A 29 -5.46 9.32 11.39
C HIS A 29 -4.08 9.82 11.84
N THR A 30 -3.06 9.52 11.05
CA THR A 30 -1.68 9.90 11.35
C THR A 30 -1.08 10.67 10.19
N ALA A 31 -0.50 11.83 10.46
CA ALA A 31 0.26 12.60 9.48
C ALA A 31 1.77 12.41 9.72
N LEU A 32 2.49 12.08 8.67
CA LEU A 32 3.96 11.97 8.69
C LEU A 32 4.56 13.21 8.04
N LEU A 33 5.14 14.09 8.84
CA LEU A 33 5.71 15.36 8.40
C LEU A 33 7.23 15.31 8.46
N GLY A 34 7.87 16.08 7.60
CA GLY A 34 9.33 16.22 7.58
C GLY A 34 9.84 16.72 6.22
N PRO A 35 11.10 17.17 6.14
CA PRO A 35 11.70 17.67 4.91
C PRO A 35 11.81 16.59 3.82
N ASN A 36 12.12 17.01 2.59
CA ASN A 36 12.40 16.06 1.52
C ASN A 36 13.68 15.26 1.86
N GLY A 37 13.66 13.97 1.55
CA GLY A 37 14.78 13.07 1.82
C GLY A 37 14.82 12.49 3.25
N CYS A 38 13.94 12.88 4.19
CA CYS A 38 13.97 12.37 5.57
C CYS A 38 13.39 10.94 5.74
N GLY A 39 13.12 10.21 4.65
CA GLY A 39 12.71 8.81 4.73
C GLY A 39 11.20 8.54 4.69
N LYS A 40 10.32 9.56 4.50
CA LYS A 40 8.85 9.37 4.43
C LYS A 40 8.43 8.29 3.42
N SER A 41 8.92 8.39 2.20
CA SER A 41 8.63 7.39 1.15
C SER A 41 9.24 6.02 1.47
N THR A 42 10.39 5.98 2.13
CA THR A 42 11.01 4.73 2.60
C THR A 42 10.15 4.07 3.67
N PHE A 43 9.56 4.85 4.58
CA PHE A 43 8.61 4.36 5.57
C PHE A 43 7.38 3.71 4.92
N ILE A 44 6.78 4.36 3.92
CA ILE A 44 5.63 3.79 3.18
C ILE A 44 6.03 2.48 2.47
N LYS A 45 7.18 2.46 1.79
CA LYS A 45 7.70 1.25 1.13
C LYS A 45 7.97 0.11 2.11
N LEU A 46 8.37 0.42 3.33
CA LEU A 46 8.57 -0.55 4.40
C LEU A 46 7.23 -1.20 4.83
N ILE A 47 6.17 -0.40 4.95
CA ILE A 47 4.82 -0.90 5.28
C ILE A 47 4.27 -1.77 4.16
N ASN A 48 4.46 -1.36 2.89
CA ASN A 48 4.00 -2.09 1.71
C ASN A 48 4.83 -3.34 1.38
N ARG A 49 5.88 -3.62 2.17
CA ARG A 49 6.82 -4.72 1.92
C ARG A 49 7.55 -4.62 0.57
N GLU A 50 7.74 -3.41 0.07
CA GLU A 50 8.65 -3.10 -1.04
C GLU A 50 10.10 -2.97 -0.58
N LEU A 51 10.29 -2.64 0.68
CA LEU A 51 11.57 -2.61 1.38
C LEU A 51 11.45 -3.39 2.68
N TYR A 52 12.58 -3.90 3.14
CA TYR A 52 12.68 -4.64 4.39
C TYR A 52 13.70 -3.96 5.32
N PRO A 53 13.46 -3.99 6.65
CA PRO A 53 14.44 -3.50 7.60
C PRO A 53 15.63 -4.45 7.67
N LEU A 54 16.74 -3.96 8.22
CA LEU A 54 17.85 -4.84 8.59
C LEU A 54 17.34 -5.92 9.53
N ALA A 55 17.71 -7.17 9.21
CA ALA A 55 17.35 -8.31 10.06
C ALA A 55 18.12 -8.23 11.38
N ARG A 56 17.41 -8.58 12.46
CA ARG A 56 17.98 -8.77 13.80
C ARG A 56 17.53 -10.12 14.32
N GLU A 57 18.43 -10.83 15.00
CA GLU A 57 18.12 -12.15 15.51
C GLU A 57 17.00 -12.09 16.58
N GLY A 58 16.02 -12.96 16.44
CA GLY A 58 14.89 -13.05 17.38
C GLY A 58 13.90 -11.88 17.35
N GLU A 59 14.10 -10.85 16.53
CA GLU A 59 13.28 -9.64 16.51
C GLU A 59 12.51 -9.47 15.19
N ALA A 60 11.31 -8.93 15.31
CA ALA A 60 10.52 -8.48 14.17
C ALA A 60 10.39 -6.95 14.20
N PRO A 61 11.32 -6.23 13.57
CA PRO A 61 11.34 -4.77 13.65
C PRO A 61 10.12 -4.10 13.02
N VAL A 62 9.31 -4.82 12.24
CA VAL A 62 8.11 -4.25 11.61
C VAL A 62 6.95 -5.24 11.66
N LYS A 63 5.83 -4.79 12.24
CA LYS A 63 4.55 -5.49 12.19
C LYS A 63 3.50 -4.62 11.50
N VAL A 64 2.77 -5.21 10.58
CA VAL A 64 1.64 -4.57 9.89
C VAL A 64 0.38 -5.36 10.22
N MET A 65 -0.66 -4.69 10.68
CA MET A 65 -1.90 -5.35 11.16
C MET A 65 -1.63 -6.47 12.20
N GLY A 66 -0.61 -6.26 13.05
CA GLY A 66 -0.22 -7.22 14.09
C GLY A 66 0.62 -8.40 13.61
N GLN A 67 0.89 -8.54 12.32
CA GLN A 67 1.65 -9.65 11.75
C GLN A 67 3.06 -9.21 11.33
N GLN A 68 4.04 -10.07 11.60
CA GLN A 68 5.43 -9.87 11.22
C GLN A 68 5.70 -10.27 9.76
N ARG A 69 5.03 -11.30 9.30
CA ARG A 69 5.19 -11.87 7.97
C ARG A 69 3.86 -11.81 7.23
N TRP A 70 3.94 -11.46 5.97
CA TRP A 70 2.80 -11.37 5.07
C TRP A 70 3.12 -12.06 3.75
N VAL A 71 2.16 -12.72 3.17
CA VAL A 71 2.13 -12.92 1.72
C VAL A 71 1.85 -11.55 1.12
N VAL A 72 2.77 -11.03 0.30
CA VAL A 72 2.74 -9.64 -0.17
C VAL A 72 1.42 -9.30 -0.87
N ASN A 73 0.90 -10.22 -1.69
CA ASN A 73 -0.38 -10.03 -2.37
C ASN A 73 -1.55 -9.90 -1.40
N GLU A 74 -1.60 -10.72 -0.34
CA GLU A 74 -2.63 -10.61 0.70
C GLU A 74 -2.56 -9.28 1.45
N LEU A 75 -1.35 -8.81 1.76
CA LEU A 75 -1.18 -7.51 2.38
C LEU A 75 -1.71 -6.39 1.48
N ARG A 76 -1.36 -6.41 0.20
CA ARG A 76 -1.76 -5.40 -0.78
C ARG A 76 -3.27 -5.33 -1.00
N THR A 77 -4.00 -6.44 -0.90
CA THR A 77 -5.48 -6.41 -0.95
C THR A 77 -6.11 -5.73 0.28
N ARG A 78 -5.35 -5.55 1.36
CA ARG A 78 -5.81 -4.93 2.63
C ARG A 78 -5.29 -3.51 2.83
N LEU A 79 -4.34 -3.05 2.00
CA LEU A 79 -3.74 -1.72 2.05
C LEU A 79 -4.14 -0.93 0.81
N GLY A 80 -4.87 0.16 1.00
CA GLY A 80 -5.04 1.17 -0.04
C GLY A 80 -3.83 2.12 -0.02
N VAL A 81 -3.13 2.22 -1.14
CA VAL A 81 -1.97 3.10 -1.29
C VAL A 81 -2.21 4.02 -2.47
N VAL A 82 -2.09 5.34 -2.23
CA VAL A 82 -2.19 6.35 -3.28
C VAL A 82 -0.86 7.07 -3.38
N THR A 83 -0.21 6.97 -4.53
CA THR A 83 1.07 7.62 -4.82
C THR A 83 1.04 8.30 -6.18
N GLY A 84 1.94 9.24 -6.40
CA GLY A 84 2.08 9.86 -7.72
C GLY A 84 2.52 8.86 -8.81
N ASP A 85 3.29 7.84 -8.44
CA ASP A 85 3.71 6.78 -9.36
C ASP A 85 2.50 5.95 -9.80
N LEU A 86 1.60 5.58 -8.88
CA LEU A 86 0.36 4.88 -9.21
C LEU A 86 -0.49 5.66 -10.23
N THR A 87 -0.61 6.98 -10.06
CA THR A 87 -1.36 7.82 -10.99
C THR A 87 -0.73 7.80 -12.39
N ARG A 88 0.59 7.87 -12.48
CA ARG A 88 1.31 7.81 -13.75
C ARG A 88 1.13 6.45 -14.42
N ASP A 89 1.32 5.36 -13.68
CA ASP A 89 1.19 4.00 -14.18
C ASP A 89 -0.21 3.76 -14.76
N LEU A 90 -1.26 4.24 -14.09
CA LEU A 90 -2.64 4.14 -14.59
C LEU A 90 -2.88 5.00 -15.84
N GLN A 91 -2.28 6.18 -15.94
CA GLN A 91 -2.39 7.05 -17.12
C GLN A 91 -1.69 6.47 -18.36
N GLU A 92 -0.65 5.68 -18.15
CA GLU A 92 0.10 5.03 -19.24
C GLU A 92 -0.58 3.74 -19.74
N MET A 93 -1.69 3.31 -19.12
CA MET A 93 -2.44 2.12 -19.53
C MET A 93 -3.53 2.48 -20.54
N PRO A 94 -3.32 2.32 -21.85
CA PRO A 94 -4.35 2.52 -22.84
C PRO A 94 -5.45 1.47 -22.65
N HIS A 95 -6.69 1.90 -22.80
CA HIS A 95 -7.89 1.04 -22.72
C HIS A 95 -8.30 0.56 -21.33
N LEU A 96 -7.71 1.09 -20.25
CA LEU A 96 -8.19 0.81 -18.91
C LEU A 96 -9.41 1.70 -18.61
N ASP A 97 -10.61 1.14 -18.67
CA ASP A 97 -11.81 1.85 -18.25
C ASP A 97 -11.87 2.02 -16.72
N VAL A 98 -12.70 2.95 -16.27
CA VAL A 98 -12.77 3.36 -14.86
C VAL A 98 -13.28 2.23 -13.96
N GLU A 99 -14.28 1.45 -14.40
CA GLU A 99 -14.81 0.34 -13.61
C GLU A 99 -13.73 -0.75 -13.46
N THR A 100 -13.07 -1.11 -14.55
CA THR A 100 -11.97 -2.08 -14.54
C THR A 100 -10.83 -1.61 -13.66
N ALA A 101 -10.44 -0.33 -13.72
CA ALA A 101 -9.40 0.21 -12.86
C ALA A 101 -9.72 0.03 -11.37
N VAL A 102 -10.97 0.23 -10.95
CA VAL A 102 -11.38 0.01 -9.56
C VAL A 102 -11.42 -1.47 -9.22
N LEU A 103 -11.88 -2.32 -10.16
CA LEU A 103 -11.95 -3.77 -9.96
C LEU A 103 -10.57 -4.41 -9.79
N THR A 104 -9.52 -3.90 -10.45
CA THR A 104 -8.16 -4.41 -10.27
C THR A 104 -7.66 -4.29 -8.83
N GLY A 105 -8.19 -3.34 -8.06
CA GLY A 105 -7.88 -3.17 -6.64
C GLY A 105 -8.23 -4.39 -5.78
N PHE A 106 -9.24 -5.18 -6.13
CA PHE A 106 -9.57 -6.42 -5.42
C PHE A 106 -8.49 -7.50 -5.56
N PHE A 107 -7.67 -7.39 -6.59
CA PHE A 107 -6.62 -8.37 -6.92
C PHE A 107 -5.23 -7.84 -6.63
N ALA A 108 -5.11 -6.62 -6.09
CA ALA A 108 -3.83 -5.93 -5.90
C ALA A 108 -2.94 -5.94 -7.15
N SER A 109 -3.55 -5.76 -8.31
CA SER A 109 -2.94 -5.82 -9.63
C SER A 109 -3.34 -4.59 -10.45
N PHE A 110 -2.62 -4.28 -11.50
CA PHE A 110 -3.00 -3.26 -12.49
C PHE A 110 -3.86 -3.84 -13.62
N MET A 111 -3.97 -5.15 -13.72
CA MET A 111 -4.81 -5.83 -14.70
C MET A 111 -5.66 -6.87 -13.99
N LEU A 112 -6.86 -7.11 -14.50
CA LEU A 112 -7.65 -8.25 -14.06
C LEU A 112 -6.92 -9.53 -14.48
N PRO A 113 -6.70 -10.48 -13.55
CA PRO A 113 -6.19 -11.78 -13.92
C PRO A 113 -7.11 -12.44 -14.96
N THR A 114 -6.54 -13.16 -15.91
CA THR A 114 -7.30 -13.77 -17.04
C THR A 114 -8.34 -14.78 -16.58
N ASP A 115 -8.12 -15.39 -15.42
CA ASP A 115 -8.98 -16.36 -14.75
C ASP A 115 -9.75 -15.73 -13.56
N ALA A 116 -9.68 -14.39 -13.41
CA ALA A 116 -10.34 -13.70 -12.32
C ALA A 116 -11.85 -13.73 -12.48
N GLU A 117 -12.52 -14.34 -11.53
CA GLU A 117 -13.95 -14.26 -11.40
C GLU A 117 -14.35 -12.95 -10.71
N VAL A 118 -14.79 -11.98 -11.51
CA VAL A 118 -15.33 -10.72 -10.98
C VAL A 118 -16.79 -10.93 -10.57
N SER A 119 -16.99 -11.09 -9.28
CA SER A 119 -18.33 -11.35 -8.74
C SER A 119 -19.24 -10.10 -8.76
N ALA A 120 -20.55 -10.32 -8.74
CA ALA A 120 -21.52 -9.22 -8.65
C ALA A 120 -21.29 -8.32 -7.43
N PRO A 121 -20.98 -8.81 -6.22
CA PRO A 121 -20.63 -7.96 -5.08
C PRO A 121 -19.40 -7.11 -5.30
N MET A 122 -18.39 -7.56 -6.05
CA MET A 122 -17.21 -6.75 -6.37
C MET A 122 -17.60 -5.57 -7.26
N ARG A 123 -18.42 -5.80 -8.29
CA ARG A 123 -18.92 -4.73 -9.17
C ARG A 123 -19.74 -3.71 -8.40
N GLU A 124 -20.62 -4.15 -7.51
CA GLU A 124 -21.43 -3.26 -6.69
C GLU A 124 -20.55 -2.37 -5.79
N ARG A 125 -19.57 -2.97 -5.09
CA ARG A 125 -18.61 -2.20 -4.27
C ARG A 125 -17.75 -1.25 -5.10
N ALA A 126 -17.39 -1.60 -6.34
CA ALA A 126 -16.66 -0.71 -7.24
C ALA A 126 -17.53 0.51 -7.60
N ARG A 127 -18.79 0.30 -7.93
CA ARG A 127 -19.74 1.39 -8.22
C ARG A 127 -19.98 2.30 -7.02
N GLU A 128 -20.20 1.72 -5.84
CA GLU A 128 -20.32 2.49 -4.60
C GLU A 128 -19.07 3.35 -4.34
N ALA A 129 -17.86 2.79 -4.54
CA ALA A 129 -16.63 3.52 -4.37
C ALA A 129 -16.52 4.71 -5.34
N LEU A 130 -16.87 4.50 -6.62
CA LEU A 130 -16.91 5.57 -7.63
C LEU A 130 -17.95 6.66 -7.31
N GLN A 131 -19.13 6.28 -6.84
CA GLN A 131 -20.13 7.25 -6.39
C GLN A 131 -19.64 8.10 -5.23
N ARG A 132 -18.97 7.48 -4.23
CA ARG A 132 -18.42 8.19 -3.06
C ARG A 132 -17.38 9.25 -3.41
N VAL A 133 -16.65 9.08 -4.49
CA VAL A 133 -15.65 10.07 -4.98
C VAL A 133 -16.22 10.99 -6.07
N GLY A 134 -17.53 10.93 -6.36
CA GLY A 134 -18.17 11.77 -7.37
C GLY A 134 -17.89 11.34 -8.82
N ALA A 135 -17.36 10.13 -9.03
CA ALA A 135 -17.01 9.59 -10.34
C ALA A 135 -18.10 8.63 -10.91
N GLY A 136 -19.29 8.56 -10.31
CA GLY A 136 -20.35 7.64 -10.71
C GLY A 136 -20.87 7.83 -12.14
N ALA A 137 -20.69 9.01 -12.72
CA ALA A 137 -21.07 9.29 -14.12
C ALA A 137 -20.07 8.74 -15.16
N LEU A 138 -18.95 8.17 -14.70
CA LEU A 138 -17.90 7.61 -15.57
C LEU A 138 -18.04 6.09 -15.77
N ILE A 139 -19.10 5.50 -15.24
CA ILE A 139 -19.39 4.05 -15.34
C ILE A 139 -20.21 3.78 -16.59
#